data_5f732c564f8393d7ea9ddf8ba13735ab
#
_entry.id   5f732c564f8393d7ea9ddf8ba13735ab
#
_cell.length_a   1.000
_cell.length_b   1.000
_cell.length_c   1.000
_cell.angle_alpha   90.00
_cell.angle_beta   90.00
_cell.angle_gamma   90.00
#
_symmetry.space_group_name_H-M   'P 1'
#
loop_
_entity.id
_entity.type
_entity.pdbx_description
1 polymer ?
#
loop_
_entity_poly.entity_id
_entity_poly.type
_entity_poly.pdbx_seq_one_letter_code
_entity_poly.pdbx_strand_id
1 'polypeptide(L)'
;LLVAEGTQSGTAILNQSDGILLQELPFSIELRKFIVEHYSTGMPKLFASDIVIHDKETGEKIPARVEVNHPARHRGIEIYQSSFDDGGSAVTLKAYPMNGASKSFEIQGTIGGNSQLTKGAGDQGDKLTLEYTALRVINVENFGANNTGVDVRKVDLRESISSRMGAANKTATKKELRNVGPSITYKLRDAAGQAREYHNYMLPVEMGEGVPVFLMGVRDTPAE
;
A
#
# COMPACT_ATOMS: atom_id res chain seq x y z
N LEU A 1 -11.57 1.42 13.66
CA LEU A 1 -10.37 1.51 14.47
C LEU A 1 -9.16 1.29 13.59
N LEU A 2 -8.22 2.25 13.55
CA LEU A 2 -6.92 2.13 12.88
C LEU A 2 -5.85 2.09 13.98
N VAL A 3 -4.96 1.11 13.91
CA VAL A 3 -3.90 0.91 14.92
C VAL A 3 -2.60 0.62 14.18
N ALA A 4 -1.59 1.46 14.38
CA ALA A 4 -0.27 1.23 13.82
C ALA A 4 0.53 0.24 14.70
N GLU A 5 1.50 -0.46 14.12
CA GLU A 5 2.39 -1.34 14.89
C GLU A 5 3.09 -0.57 16.04
N GLY A 6 3.13 -1.18 17.21
CA GLY A 6 3.69 -0.58 18.42
C GLY A 6 2.81 0.48 19.10
N THR A 7 1.61 0.74 18.56
CA THR A 7 0.65 1.68 19.17
C THR A 7 -0.59 0.96 19.69
N GLN A 8 -1.39 1.68 20.49
CA GLN A 8 -2.67 1.16 20.98
C GLN A 8 -3.79 2.18 20.78
N SER A 9 -5.00 1.71 20.58
CA SER A 9 -6.21 2.52 20.48
C SER A 9 -7.40 1.85 21.16
N GLY A 10 -8.24 2.61 21.83
CA GLY A 10 -9.46 2.15 22.52
C GLY A 10 -10.71 2.89 22.05
N THR A 11 -10.63 3.67 20.97
CA THR A 11 -11.73 4.48 20.46
C THR A 11 -12.20 3.96 19.10
N ALA A 12 -13.43 3.52 19.01
CA ALA A 12 -14.05 3.14 17.76
C ALA A 12 -14.64 4.36 17.05
N ILE A 13 -14.52 4.36 15.73
CA ILE A 13 -15.10 5.38 14.85
C ILE A 13 -16.35 4.75 14.20
N LEU A 14 -17.50 5.31 14.49
CA LEU A 14 -18.78 4.87 13.92
C LEU A 14 -19.26 5.91 12.91
N ASN A 15 -19.41 5.47 11.66
CA ASN A 15 -20.00 6.31 10.62
C ASN A 15 -21.52 6.24 10.72
N GLN A 16 -22.15 7.39 10.92
CA GLN A 16 -23.62 7.54 10.95
C GLN A 16 -24.05 8.44 9.79
N SER A 17 -25.37 8.43 9.49
CA SER A 17 -25.93 9.29 8.44
C SER A 17 -25.65 10.78 8.65
N ASP A 18 -25.54 11.21 9.91
CA ASP A 18 -25.41 12.61 10.31
C ASP A 18 -23.97 12.99 10.71
N GLY A 19 -22.99 12.08 10.54
CA GLY A 19 -21.60 12.35 10.87
C GLY A 19 -20.83 11.17 11.46
N ILE A 20 -19.75 11.49 12.16
CA ILE A 20 -18.85 10.51 12.78
C ILE A 20 -19.07 10.54 14.30
N LEU A 21 -19.35 9.38 14.89
CA LEU A 21 -19.40 9.19 16.32
C LEU A 21 -18.12 8.48 16.80
N LEU A 22 -17.48 9.02 17.82
CA LEU A 22 -16.38 8.36 18.53
C LEU A 22 -16.95 7.62 19.74
N GLN A 23 -16.71 6.32 19.80
CA GLN A 23 -17.14 5.49 20.91
C GLN A 23 -15.93 4.88 21.62
N GLU A 24 -15.83 5.14 22.93
CA GLU A 24 -14.86 4.48 23.78
C GLU A 24 -15.22 3.01 23.96
N LEU A 25 -14.23 2.15 23.81
CA LEU A 25 -14.33 0.72 24.10
C LEU A 25 -13.95 0.43 25.57
N PRO A 26 -14.49 -0.63 26.19
CA PRO A 26 -14.10 -1.04 27.53
C PRO A 26 -12.68 -1.62 27.61
N PHE A 27 -11.99 -1.66 26.51
CA PHE A 27 -10.60 -2.09 26.36
C PHE A 27 -9.88 -1.27 25.29
N SER A 28 -8.57 -1.34 25.26
CA SER A 28 -7.76 -0.87 24.11
C SER A 28 -7.04 -2.03 23.44
N ILE A 29 -6.74 -1.87 22.17
CA ILE A 29 -6.04 -2.84 21.33
C ILE A 29 -4.67 -2.28 21.00
N GLU A 30 -3.62 -2.99 21.37
CA GLU A 30 -2.25 -2.75 20.96
C GLU A 30 -1.93 -3.67 19.79
N LEU A 31 -1.50 -3.14 18.65
CA LEU A 31 -0.99 -3.94 17.55
C LEU A 31 0.50 -4.18 17.76
N ARG A 32 0.88 -5.41 18.01
CA ARG A 32 2.30 -5.79 18.16
C ARG A 32 2.97 -6.04 16.85
N LYS A 33 2.30 -6.79 15.97
CA LYS A 33 2.86 -7.15 14.68
C LYS A 33 1.75 -7.42 13.67
N PHE A 34 1.91 -6.86 12.48
CA PHE A 34 1.14 -7.24 11.30
C PHE A 34 1.93 -8.27 10.49
N ILE A 35 1.30 -9.36 10.10
CA ILE A 35 1.94 -10.50 9.45
C ILE A 35 1.31 -10.70 8.10
N VAL A 36 2.14 -10.77 7.07
CA VAL A 36 1.75 -11.16 5.71
C VAL A 36 2.57 -12.38 5.33
N GLU A 37 1.91 -13.49 5.06
CA GLU A 37 2.54 -14.67 4.46
C GLU A 37 2.20 -14.74 2.97
N HIS A 38 3.13 -15.25 2.20
CA HIS A 38 2.96 -15.40 0.76
C HIS A 38 3.14 -16.87 0.34
N TYR A 39 2.44 -17.27 -0.72
CA TYR A 39 2.76 -18.49 -1.44
C TYR A 39 4.10 -18.36 -2.16
N SER A 40 4.67 -19.48 -2.62
CA SER A 40 5.88 -19.46 -3.47
C SER A 40 5.71 -18.68 -4.77
N THR A 41 4.47 -18.45 -5.20
CA THR A 41 4.11 -17.62 -6.35
C THR A 41 4.13 -16.12 -6.05
N GLY A 42 4.43 -15.69 -4.80
CA GLY A 42 4.37 -14.31 -4.36
C GLY A 42 2.95 -13.79 -4.02
N MET A 43 1.92 -14.60 -4.25
CA MET A 43 0.55 -14.21 -3.88
C MET A 43 0.35 -14.26 -2.37
N PRO A 44 -0.43 -13.34 -1.79
CA PRO A 44 -0.75 -13.37 -0.37
C PRO A 44 -1.47 -14.66 0.00
N LYS A 45 -1.02 -15.26 1.10
CA LYS A 45 -1.59 -16.49 1.67
C LYS A 45 -2.35 -16.21 2.97
N LEU A 46 -1.78 -15.34 3.80
CA LEU A 46 -2.32 -15.03 5.11
C LEU A 46 -2.08 -13.56 5.44
N PHE A 47 -3.09 -12.95 6.02
CA PHE A 47 -2.99 -11.68 6.74
C PHE A 47 -3.38 -11.93 8.18
N ALA A 48 -2.51 -11.59 9.12
CA ALA A 48 -2.74 -11.75 10.54
C ALA A 48 -2.24 -10.54 11.33
N SER A 49 -2.85 -10.28 12.46
CA SER A 49 -2.45 -9.26 13.41
C SER A 49 -2.25 -9.89 14.78
N ASP A 50 -1.03 -9.84 15.30
CA ASP A 50 -0.75 -10.18 16.68
C ASP A 50 -1.06 -8.94 17.53
N ILE A 51 -2.07 -9.04 18.37
CA ILE A 51 -2.57 -7.95 19.20
C ILE A 51 -2.48 -8.28 20.69
N VAL A 52 -2.51 -7.23 21.51
CA VAL A 52 -2.76 -7.36 22.94
C VAL A 52 -3.98 -6.51 23.29
N ILE A 53 -4.97 -7.15 23.90
CA ILE A 53 -6.15 -6.49 24.42
C ILE A 53 -5.85 -6.07 25.86
N HIS A 54 -5.93 -4.76 26.13
CA HIS A 54 -5.77 -4.20 27.45
C HIS A 54 -7.15 -3.90 28.02
N ASP A 55 -7.63 -4.73 28.94
CA ASP A 55 -8.92 -4.52 29.61
C ASP A 55 -8.84 -3.35 30.57
N LYS A 56 -9.71 -2.35 30.40
CA LYS A 56 -9.70 -1.12 31.21
C LYS A 56 -10.24 -1.32 32.63
N GLU A 57 -11.09 -2.33 32.85
CA GLU A 57 -11.71 -2.59 34.15
C GLU A 57 -10.85 -3.50 35.02
N THR A 58 -10.30 -4.56 34.43
CA THR A 58 -9.50 -5.55 35.17
C THR A 58 -8.01 -5.25 35.14
N GLY A 59 -7.54 -4.43 34.19
CA GLY A 59 -6.12 -4.20 33.94
C GLY A 59 -5.39 -5.39 33.29
N GLU A 60 -6.13 -6.43 32.89
CA GLU A 60 -5.56 -7.61 32.28
C GLU A 60 -5.06 -7.32 30.86
N LYS A 61 -3.95 -7.97 30.47
CA LYS A 61 -3.37 -7.92 29.13
C LYS A 61 -3.52 -9.28 28.47
N ILE A 62 -4.36 -9.35 27.47
CA ILE A 62 -4.74 -10.61 26.81
C ILE A 62 -4.12 -10.62 25.41
N PRO A 63 -3.10 -11.46 25.15
CA PRO A 63 -2.57 -11.64 23.81
C PRO A 63 -3.59 -12.40 22.94
N ALA A 64 -3.77 -11.95 21.72
CA ALA A 64 -4.65 -12.60 20.76
C ALA A 64 -4.08 -12.45 19.35
N ARG A 65 -4.47 -13.35 18.45
CA ARG A 65 -4.21 -13.26 17.02
C ARG A 65 -5.53 -13.09 16.29
N VAL A 66 -5.56 -12.13 15.39
CA VAL A 66 -6.70 -11.89 14.48
C VAL A 66 -6.25 -12.23 13.07
N GLU A 67 -6.99 -13.09 12.39
CA GLU A 67 -6.76 -13.45 11.01
C GLU A 67 -8.01 -13.17 10.18
N VAL A 68 -7.87 -13.16 8.87
CA VAL A 68 -9.05 -13.09 7.98
C VAL A 68 -9.96 -14.28 8.29
N ASN A 69 -11.23 -14.00 8.61
CA ASN A 69 -12.26 -14.96 9.03
C ASN A 69 -12.05 -15.63 10.42
N HIS A 70 -11.02 -15.23 11.18
CA HIS A 70 -10.78 -15.69 12.55
C HIS A 70 -10.66 -14.48 13.48
N PRO A 71 -11.80 -13.93 13.95
CA PRO A 71 -11.79 -12.76 14.83
C PRO A 71 -11.37 -13.14 16.26
N ALA A 72 -10.78 -12.18 16.95
CA ALA A 72 -10.68 -12.25 18.41
C ALA A 72 -11.98 -11.74 19.06
N ARG A 73 -12.26 -12.25 20.28
CA ARG A 73 -13.46 -11.85 21.04
C ARG A 73 -13.08 -11.43 22.44
N HIS A 74 -13.63 -10.29 22.86
CA HIS A 74 -13.48 -9.82 24.21
C HIS A 74 -14.70 -9.00 24.65
N ARG A 75 -15.24 -9.27 25.84
CA ARG A 75 -16.43 -8.60 26.42
C ARG A 75 -17.62 -8.50 25.44
N GLY A 76 -17.88 -9.56 24.68
CA GLY A 76 -18.98 -9.60 23.70
C GLY A 76 -18.74 -8.81 22.42
N ILE A 77 -17.55 -8.23 22.25
CA ILE A 77 -17.13 -7.51 21.05
C ILE A 77 -16.22 -8.42 20.22
N GLU A 78 -16.50 -8.51 18.93
CA GLU A 78 -15.66 -9.22 17.97
C GLU A 78 -14.73 -8.23 17.26
N ILE A 79 -13.46 -8.60 17.17
CA ILE A 79 -12.39 -7.81 16.57
C ILE A 79 -11.97 -8.50 15.27
N TYR A 80 -12.34 -7.89 14.14
CA TYR A 80 -12.01 -8.37 12.81
C TYR A 80 -10.89 -7.54 12.20
N GLN A 81 -10.06 -8.18 11.40
CA GLN A 81 -9.16 -7.47 10.49
C GLN A 81 -9.90 -7.22 9.17
N SER A 82 -10.21 -5.95 8.87
CA SER A 82 -10.95 -5.54 7.68
C SER A 82 -10.05 -5.06 6.55
N SER A 83 -8.98 -4.36 6.89
CA SER A 83 -8.02 -3.80 5.93
C SER A 83 -6.69 -3.53 6.62
N PHE A 84 -5.69 -3.24 5.84
CA PHE A 84 -4.41 -2.71 6.31
C PHE A 84 -3.99 -1.54 5.41
N ASP A 85 -3.22 -0.64 5.97
CA ASP A 85 -2.63 0.49 5.27
C ASP A 85 -1.22 0.70 5.79
N ASP A 86 -0.38 1.34 4.98
CA ASP A 86 0.97 1.69 5.38
C ASP A 86 1.03 3.18 5.72
N GLY A 87 1.06 3.48 6.99
CA GLY A 87 1.26 4.82 7.51
C GLY A 87 2.45 4.85 8.44
N GLY A 88 3.53 5.54 8.06
CA GLY A 88 4.69 5.73 8.91
C GLY A 88 5.83 4.74 8.71
N SER A 89 5.79 3.84 7.73
CA SER A 89 6.95 3.01 7.38
C SER A 89 8.12 3.85 6.94
N ALA A 90 9.30 3.52 7.45
CA ALA A 90 10.56 4.09 6.99
C ALA A 90 10.91 3.55 5.61
N VAL A 91 11.32 4.45 4.70
CA VAL A 91 11.79 4.11 3.36
C VAL A 91 13.18 4.68 3.12
N THR A 92 14.01 3.91 2.41
CA THR A 92 15.30 4.37 1.91
C THR A 92 15.27 4.26 0.39
N LEU A 93 15.32 5.39 -0.29
CA LEU A 93 15.35 5.46 -1.75
C LEU A 93 16.77 5.70 -2.22
N LYS A 94 17.22 4.95 -3.22
CA LYS A 94 18.48 5.19 -3.89
C LYS A 94 18.24 5.89 -5.21
N ALA A 95 18.61 7.17 -5.27
CA ALA A 95 18.46 7.99 -6.45
C ALA A 95 19.65 7.83 -7.39
N TYR A 96 19.38 7.59 -8.66
CA TYR A 96 20.38 7.48 -9.72
C TYR A 96 20.20 8.64 -10.70
N PRO A 97 21.25 9.45 -10.93
CA PRO A 97 21.16 10.52 -11.92
C PRO A 97 21.09 9.93 -13.33
N MET A 98 20.09 10.37 -14.10
CA MET A 98 19.84 9.86 -15.45
C MET A 98 20.90 10.33 -16.48
N ASN A 99 21.64 11.37 -16.16
CA ASN A 99 22.70 11.92 -17.05
C ASN A 99 24.06 11.24 -16.90
N GLY A 100 24.18 10.26 -16.01
CA GLY A 100 25.43 9.52 -15.75
C GLY A 100 26.58 10.37 -15.14
N ALA A 101 26.38 11.66 -14.91
CA ALA A 101 27.44 12.58 -14.50
C ALA A 101 27.69 12.64 -12.98
N SER A 102 26.80 12.10 -12.17
CA SER A 102 26.84 12.20 -10.72
C SER A 102 26.75 10.83 -10.04
N LYS A 103 27.21 10.74 -8.80
CA LYS A 103 27.08 9.53 -8.00
C LYS A 103 25.63 9.37 -7.52
N SER A 104 25.19 8.10 -7.37
CA SER A 104 23.92 7.82 -6.69
C SER A 104 23.97 8.31 -5.24
N PHE A 105 22.85 8.71 -4.70
CA PHE A 105 22.69 9.14 -3.31
C PHE A 105 21.46 8.50 -2.69
N GLU A 106 21.44 8.42 -1.37
CA GLU A 106 20.33 7.85 -0.60
C GLU A 106 19.48 8.96 -0.02
N ILE A 107 18.15 8.75 -0.04
CA ILE A 107 17.15 9.62 0.55
C ILE A 107 16.38 8.78 1.55
N GLN A 108 16.37 9.19 2.80
CA GLN A 108 15.60 8.55 3.85
C GLN A 108 14.32 9.36 4.12
N GLY A 109 13.23 8.67 4.34
CA GLY A 109 11.95 9.28 4.64
C GLY A 109 11.00 8.31 5.30
N THR A 110 9.81 8.81 5.59
CA THR A 110 8.70 8.04 6.16
C THR A 110 7.46 8.24 5.33
N ILE A 111 6.68 7.22 5.13
CA ILE A 111 5.39 7.33 4.43
C ILE A 111 4.48 8.30 5.19
N GLY A 112 3.91 9.26 4.46
CA GLY A 112 3.17 10.39 5.03
C GLY A 112 4.05 11.62 5.36
N GLY A 113 5.38 11.48 5.30
CA GLY A 113 6.34 12.57 5.52
C GLY A 113 6.90 13.16 4.23
N ASN A 114 7.92 13.97 4.37
CA ASN A 114 8.63 14.58 3.24
C ASN A 114 10.13 14.70 3.50
N SER A 115 10.90 14.88 2.41
CA SER A 115 12.32 15.18 2.43
C SER A 115 12.64 16.33 1.48
N GLN A 116 13.55 17.22 1.91
CA GLN A 116 14.01 18.31 1.07
C GLN A 116 15.20 17.87 0.21
N LEU A 117 15.12 18.17 -1.08
CA LEU A 117 16.17 17.88 -2.05
C LEU A 117 16.63 19.20 -2.69
N THR A 118 17.90 19.24 -3.07
CA THR A 118 18.46 20.36 -3.84
C THR A 118 18.92 19.84 -5.20
N LYS A 119 18.38 20.40 -6.27
CA LYS A 119 18.77 20.07 -7.64
C LYS A 119 19.89 21.00 -8.07
N GLY A 120 21.09 20.49 -8.29
CA GLY A 120 22.26 21.25 -8.71
C GLY A 120 23.38 21.27 -7.68
N ALA A 121 24.48 21.94 -8.01
CA ALA A 121 25.63 22.09 -7.12
C ALA A 121 25.52 23.37 -6.29
N GLY A 122 25.58 23.24 -4.98
CA GLY A 122 25.61 24.35 -4.03
C GLY A 122 24.22 24.83 -3.54
N ASP A 123 24.25 25.80 -2.63
CA ASP A 123 23.06 26.39 -1.96
C ASP A 123 22.10 27.14 -2.87
N GLN A 124 22.46 27.36 -4.14
CA GLN A 124 21.66 28.07 -5.15
C GLN A 124 20.88 27.13 -6.08
N GLY A 125 20.88 25.82 -5.81
CA GLY A 125 20.09 24.88 -6.60
C GLY A 125 18.59 25.00 -6.37
N ASP A 126 17.78 24.57 -7.36
CA ASP A 126 16.33 24.50 -7.23
C ASP A 126 15.98 23.56 -6.06
N LYS A 127 15.20 24.07 -5.12
CA LYS A 127 14.70 23.29 -4.00
C LYS A 127 13.48 22.48 -4.44
N LEU A 128 13.53 21.19 -4.16
CA LEU A 128 12.45 20.24 -4.40
C LEU A 128 12.03 19.60 -3.08
N THR A 129 10.74 19.42 -2.92
CA THR A 129 10.19 18.63 -1.80
C THR A 129 9.72 17.29 -2.33
N LEU A 130 10.26 16.21 -1.77
CA LEU A 130 9.84 14.85 -2.01
C LEU A 130 8.82 14.46 -0.93
N GLU A 131 7.55 14.33 -1.30
CA GLU A 131 6.45 13.93 -0.41
C GLU A 131 6.16 12.46 -0.62
N TYR A 132 6.28 11.63 0.43
CA TYR A 132 5.99 10.19 0.37
C TYR A 132 4.51 9.96 0.63
N THR A 133 3.74 9.57 -0.40
CA THR A 133 2.28 9.52 -0.31
C THR A 133 1.74 8.14 0.00
N ALA A 134 2.35 7.07 -0.51
CA ALA A 134 1.90 5.72 -0.23
C ALA A 134 3.01 4.68 -0.46
N LEU A 135 2.96 3.59 0.31
CA LEU A 135 3.70 2.36 0.07
C LEU A 135 2.69 1.22 -0.06
N ARG A 136 2.76 0.47 -1.13
CA ARG A 136 1.99 -0.77 -1.32
C ARG A 136 2.93 -1.95 -1.35
N VAL A 137 2.82 -2.82 -0.37
CA VAL A 137 3.70 -3.99 -0.24
C VAL A 137 3.41 -5.06 -1.29
N ILE A 138 2.14 -5.15 -1.74
CA ILE A 138 1.66 -6.16 -2.65
C ILE A 138 1.00 -5.48 -3.85
N ASN A 139 1.51 -5.80 -5.04
CA ASN A 139 0.93 -5.38 -6.31
C ASN A 139 0.77 -6.60 -7.21
N VAL A 140 -0.47 -6.93 -7.56
CA VAL A 140 -0.78 -8.07 -8.41
C VAL A 140 -1.10 -7.58 -9.80
N GLU A 141 -0.25 -7.94 -10.76
CA GLU A 141 -0.41 -7.62 -12.17
C GLU A 141 -0.75 -8.88 -12.98
N ASN A 142 -1.48 -8.70 -14.08
CA ASN A 142 -1.86 -9.79 -14.97
C ASN A 142 -0.94 -9.80 -16.20
N PHE A 143 -0.09 -10.80 -16.30
CA PHE A 143 0.83 -11.02 -17.44
C PHE A 143 0.25 -11.94 -18.52
N GLY A 144 -1.04 -12.31 -18.47
CA GLY A 144 -1.69 -13.16 -19.48
C GLY A 144 -1.63 -12.56 -20.89
N ALA A 145 -1.54 -13.42 -21.91
CA ALA A 145 -1.23 -13.13 -23.32
C ALA A 145 -2.09 -12.08 -24.05
N ASN A 146 -3.16 -11.58 -23.42
CA ASN A 146 -4.04 -10.54 -23.98
C ASN A 146 -3.84 -9.15 -23.35
N ASN A 147 -2.82 -8.96 -22.55
CA ASN A 147 -2.52 -7.69 -21.91
C ASN A 147 -1.51 -6.89 -22.73
N THR A 148 -1.95 -6.24 -23.78
CA THR A 148 -1.22 -5.15 -24.40
C THR A 148 -1.34 -3.92 -23.51
N GLY A 149 -0.53 -3.83 -22.44
CA GLY A 149 -0.24 -2.59 -21.69
C GLY A 149 -1.41 -1.72 -21.26
N VAL A 150 -2.63 -2.25 -21.20
CA VAL A 150 -3.82 -1.48 -20.85
C VAL A 150 -4.09 -1.59 -19.35
N ASP A 151 -4.21 -0.45 -18.73
CA ASP A 151 -4.59 -0.22 -17.35
C ASP A 151 -5.63 -1.25 -16.87
N VAL A 152 -5.27 -2.06 -15.88
CA VAL A 152 -6.17 -3.03 -15.20
C VAL A 152 -7.43 -2.37 -14.61
N ARG A 153 -7.48 -1.04 -14.58
CA ARG A 153 -8.65 -0.25 -14.17
C ARG A 153 -9.68 -0.05 -15.28
N LYS A 154 -9.35 -0.35 -16.52
CA LYS A 154 -10.36 -0.37 -17.58
C LYS A 154 -11.17 -1.64 -17.44
N VAL A 155 -12.38 -1.48 -16.90
CA VAL A 155 -13.41 -2.52 -16.93
C VAL A 155 -13.54 -2.99 -18.37
N ASP A 156 -13.12 -4.21 -18.64
CA ASP A 156 -13.35 -4.80 -19.96
C ASP A 156 -14.88 -4.94 -20.11
N LEU A 157 -15.45 -4.09 -20.94
CA LEU A 157 -16.89 -4.09 -21.26
C LEU A 157 -17.35 -5.48 -21.71
N ARG A 158 -16.47 -6.26 -22.38
CA ARG A 158 -16.76 -7.65 -22.76
C ARG A 158 -16.85 -8.55 -21.53
N GLU A 159 -15.96 -8.40 -20.54
CA GLU A 159 -15.96 -9.18 -19.30
C GLU A 159 -17.19 -8.81 -18.44
N SER A 160 -17.57 -7.53 -18.40
CA SER A 160 -18.78 -7.05 -17.72
C SER A 160 -20.07 -7.55 -18.39
N ILE A 161 -20.12 -7.62 -19.72
CA ILE A 161 -21.25 -8.17 -20.47
C ILE A 161 -21.29 -9.70 -20.33
N SER A 162 -20.15 -10.38 -20.44
CA SER A 162 -20.02 -11.84 -20.30
C SER A 162 -20.42 -12.33 -18.90
N SER A 163 -20.13 -11.56 -17.84
CA SER A 163 -20.53 -11.89 -16.47
C SER A 163 -22.04 -11.77 -16.24
N ARG A 164 -22.74 -10.97 -17.04
CA ARG A 164 -24.21 -10.80 -17.00
C ARG A 164 -24.97 -11.76 -17.88
N MET A 165 -24.34 -12.36 -18.87
CA MET A 165 -24.98 -13.26 -19.84
C MET A 165 -24.93 -14.75 -19.48
N GLY A 166 -24.48 -15.12 -18.29
CA GLY A 166 -24.51 -16.50 -17.76
C GLY A 166 -23.33 -17.37 -18.17
N ALA A 167 -23.19 -18.50 -17.47
CA ALA A 167 -21.98 -19.35 -17.43
C ALA A 167 -21.62 -20.08 -18.74
N ALA A 168 -22.44 -20.01 -19.76
CA ALA A 168 -22.26 -20.82 -20.99
C ALA A 168 -21.24 -20.27 -22.00
N ASN A 169 -20.72 -19.04 -21.80
CA ASN A 169 -19.82 -18.39 -22.76
C ASN A 169 -18.54 -17.80 -22.10
N LYS A 170 -18.08 -18.38 -21.00
CA LYS A 170 -16.79 -17.99 -20.43
C LYS A 170 -15.67 -18.56 -21.28
N THR A 171 -15.18 -17.78 -22.22
CA THR A 171 -13.82 -17.94 -22.71
C THR A 171 -12.92 -17.74 -21.52
N ALA A 172 -12.34 -18.81 -20.99
CA ALA A 172 -11.38 -18.73 -19.88
C ALA A 172 -10.14 -18.00 -20.38
N THR A 173 -10.12 -16.69 -20.24
CA THR A 173 -8.91 -15.89 -20.40
C THR A 173 -7.99 -16.33 -19.27
N LYS A 174 -6.92 -17.03 -19.60
CA LYS A 174 -5.91 -17.47 -18.64
C LYS A 174 -5.31 -16.23 -17.99
N LYS A 175 -5.78 -15.86 -16.81
CA LYS A 175 -5.17 -14.80 -16.01
C LYS A 175 -3.88 -15.36 -15.43
N GLU A 176 -2.76 -14.78 -15.79
CA GLU A 176 -1.46 -15.06 -15.19
C GLU A 176 -1.16 -13.94 -14.18
N LEU A 177 -1.71 -14.07 -12.98
CA LEU A 177 -1.53 -13.11 -11.91
C LEU A 177 -0.18 -13.33 -11.23
N ARG A 178 0.64 -12.28 -11.17
CA ARG A 178 1.91 -12.28 -10.44
C ARG A 178 1.94 -11.10 -9.48
N ASN A 179 2.46 -11.33 -8.28
CA ASN A 179 2.84 -10.24 -7.41
C ASN A 179 4.19 -9.68 -7.89
N VAL A 180 4.19 -8.44 -8.35
CA VAL A 180 5.39 -7.74 -8.84
C VAL A 180 6.14 -6.98 -7.74
N GLY A 181 5.78 -7.26 -6.48
CA GLY A 181 6.45 -6.70 -5.32
C GLY A 181 5.92 -5.35 -4.89
N PRO A 182 6.63 -4.69 -3.96
CA PRO A 182 6.21 -3.41 -3.42
C PRO A 182 6.33 -2.28 -4.43
N SER A 183 5.48 -1.28 -4.26
CA SER A 183 5.54 -0.02 -5.01
C SER A 183 5.43 1.18 -4.07
N ILE A 184 6.09 2.26 -4.43
CA ILE A 184 6.04 3.53 -3.72
C ILE A 184 5.43 4.61 -4.61
N THR A 185 4.55 5.42 -4.02
CA THR A 185 4.02 6.62 -4.65
C THR A 185 4.53 7.84 -3.91
N TYR A 186 5.04 8.80 -4.66
CA TYR A 186 5.57 10.04 -4.11
C TYR A 186 5.32 11.22 -5.05
N LYS A 187 5.35 12.43 -4.49
CA LYS A 187 5.26 13.68 -5.25
C LYS A 187 6.56 14.43 -5.16
N LEU A 188 7.01 14.95 -6.30
CA LEU A 188 8.07 15.96 -6.36
C LEU A 188 7.43 17.31 -6.56
N ARG A 189 7.59 18.19 -5.57
CA ARG A 189 7.07 19.56 -5.58
C ARG A 189 8.22 20.55 -5.74
N ASP A 190 8.06 21.47 -6.65
CA ASP A 190 9.02 22.57 -6.85
C ASP A 190 8.76 23.77 -5.93
N ALA A 191 9.62 24.78 -6.01
CA ALA A 191 9.49 26.00 -5.23
C ALA A 191 8.25 26.84 -5.60
N ALA A 192 7.68 26.65 -6.80
CA ALA A 192 6.45 27.31 -7.25
C ALA A 192 5.19 26.59 -6.76
N GLY A 193 5.35 25.44 -6.06
CA GLY A 193 4.25 24.64 -5.55
C GLY A 193 3.66 23.65 -6.55
N GLN A 194 4.20 23.57 -7.77
CA GLN A 194 3.78 22.56 -8.73
C GLN A 194 4.31 21.20 -8.33
N ALA A 195 3.47 20.18 -8.43
CA ALA A 195 3.83 18.82 -8.04
C ALA A 195 3.50 17.84 -9.16
N ARG A 196 4.42 16.90 -9.36
CA ARG A 196 4.25 15.74 -10.23
C ARG A 196 4.29 14.49 -9.38
N GLU A 197 3.33 13.60 -9.59
CA GLU A 197 3.25 12.32 -8.87
C GLU A 197 3.94 11.22 -9.65
N TYR A 198 4.69 10.41 -8.93
CA TYR A 198 5.41 9.26 -9.44
C TYR A 198 4.98 8.00 -8.69
N HIS A 199 4.87 6.91 -9.43
CA HIS A 199 4.58 5.59 -8.89
C HIS A 199 5.65 4.62 -9.38
N ASN A 200 6.51 4.15 -8.49
CA ASN A 200 7.62 3.27 -8.84
C ASN A 200 7.43 1.91 -8.21
N TYR A 201 7.57 0.85 -9.03
CA TYR A 201 7.76 -0.50 -8.52
C TYR A 201 9.19 -0.65 -8.01
N MET A 202 9.34 -1.28 -6.86
CA MET A 202 10.63 -1.34 -6.14
C MET A 202 11.47 -2.55 -6.55
N LEU A 203 10.87 -3.56 -7.21
CA LEU A 203 11.55 -4.73 -7.73
C LEU A 203 11.54 -4.73 -9.26
N PRO A 204 12.59 -5.25 -9.90
CA PRO A 204 12.61 -5.42 -11.34
C PRO A 204 11.62 -6.51 -11.78
N VAL A 205 11.00 -6.30 -12.93
CA VAL A 205 10.11 -7.26 -13.58
C VAL A 205 10.75 -7.73 -14.87
N GLU A 206 10.73 -9.03 -15.13
CA GLU A 206 11.17 -9.61 -16.41
C GLU A 206 10.04 -9.51 -17.43
N MET A 207 10.23 -8.69 -18.45
CA MET A 207 9.25 -8.41 -19.52
C MET A 207 9.55 -9.20 -20.81
N GLY A 208 10.17 -10.38 -20.73
CA GLY A 208 10.68 -11.14 -21.85
C GLY A 208 12.15 -10.81 -22.15
N GLU A 209 12.82 -11.62 -22.97
CA GLU A 209 14.24 -11.46 -23.35
C GLU A 209 15.26 -11.44 -22.19
N GLY A 210 14.83 -11.74 -20.96
CA GLY A 210 15.72 -11.85 -19.80
C GLY A 210 16.29 -10.51 -19.30
N VAL A 211 15.77 -9.37 -19.76
CA VAL A 211 16.20 -8.05 -19.29
C VAL A 211 15.25 -7.58 -18.17
N PRO A 212 15.76 -7.38 -16.95
CA PRO A 212 14.94 -6.85 -15.86
C PRO A 212 14.68 -5.34 -16.07
N VAL A 213 13.42 -4.92 -15.94
CA VAL A 213 13.00 -3.52 -16.02
C VAL A 213 12.29 -3.10 -14.76
N PHE A 214 12.51 -1.85 -14.34
CA PHE A 214 11.73 -1.24 -13.28
C PHE A 214 10.55 -0.49 -13.88
N LEU A 215 9.35 -0.80 -13.44
CA LEU A 215 8.14 -0.14 -13.89
C LEU A 215 7.95 1.18 -13.13
N MET A 216 7.56 2.23 -13.86
CA MET A 216 7.27 3.54 -13.31
C MET A 216 6.08 4.19 -14.01
N GLY A 217 5.18 4.76 -13.23
CA GLY A 217 4.11 5.65 -13.70
C GLY A 217 4.42 7.09 -13.33
N VAL A 218 4.03 8.03 -14.17
CA VAL A 218 4.10 9.48 -13.89
C VAL A 218 2.73 10.07 -14.14
N ARG A 219 2.30 10.95 -13.24
CA ARG A 219 1.03 11.67 -13.33
C ARG A 219 1.26 13.16 -13.11
N ASP A 220 0.80 13.99 -14.05
CA ASP A 220 0.87 15.44 -13.94
C ASP A 220 -0.39 16.03 -13.31
N THR A 221 -1.54 15.36 -13.50
CA THR A 221 -2.83 15.79 -12.95
C THR A 221 -3.57 14.65 -12.25
N PRO A 222 -4.47 14.93 -11.29
CA PRO A 222 -5.28 13.91 -10.63
C PRO A 222 -6.23 13.15 -11.56
N ALA A 223 -6.49 13.68 -12.75
CA ALA A 223 -7.40 13.10 -13.74
C ALA A 223 -6.73 12.04 -14.63
N GLU A 224 -5.41 11.95 -14.61
CA GLU A 224 -4.62 10.92 -15.30
C GLU A 224 -4.54 9.65 -14.41
#